data_59826abb687ddd67f1f4b824b4e996f6
#
_entry.id   59826abb687ddd67f1f4b824b4e996f6
#
_cell.length_a   1.000
_cell.length_b   1.000
_cell.length_c   1.000
_cell.angle_alpha   90.00
_cell.angle_beta   90.00
_cell.angle_gamma   90.00
#
_symmetry.space_group_name_H-M   'P 1'
#
loop_
_entity.id
_entity.type
_entity.pdbx_description
1 polymer ?
#
loop_
_entity_poly.entity_id
_entity_poly.type
_entity_poly.pdbx_seq_one_letter_code
_entity_poly.pdbx_strand_id
1 'polypeptide(L)'
;HTLQRTLGGAAAPIPEKEVCSMRNWFSRHPVSFMAFYLLFYLSAFHWLEVHIAVPDVLVHCHLDDLIPFCKYAIVPYFAWFVWIPFTLFYLLWKAPRADFWRLCLPLFAGMTIALACYVILPTGLDLRPYRVYGSDLFAQAVRMLYATDTPLNVCPSIHVFNSVTLMMAYYRSH
;
A
#
# COMPACT_ATOMS: atom_id res chain seq x y z
N HIS A 1 50.89 16.94 4.70
CA HIS A 1 50.03 17.15 5.87
C HIS A 1 49.04 18.28 5.56
N THR A 2 47.90 18.00 4.94
CA THR A 2 46.66 18.80 5.06
C THR A 2 45.70 18.42 3.91
N LEU A 3 45.14 17.19 3.93
CA LEU A 3 44.05 16.82 3.00
C LEU A 3 43.31 15.58 3.53
N GLN A 4 42.76 15.65 4.75
CA GLN A 4 41.89 14.62 5.31
C GLN A 4 40.93 15.22 6.33
N ARG A 5 40.06 16.13 5.88
CA ARG A 5 38.93 16.59 6.68
C ARG A 5 37.87 17.19 5.76
N THR A 6 37.06 16.35 5.12
CA THR A 6 35.74 16.74 4.63
C THR A 6 35.06 15.55 3.94
N LEU A 7 34.69 14.52 4.67
CA LEU A 7 33.63 13.57 4.29
C LEU A 7 33.20 12.82 5.56
N GLY A 8 32.42 13.47 6.39
CA GLY A 8 31.90 12.88 7.61
C GLY A 8 30.75 13.68 8.19
N GLY A 9 29.83 14.09 7.33
CA GLY A 9 28.54 14.60 7.77
C GLY A 9 27.60 13.43 8.14
N ALA A 10 27.98 12.65 9.14
CA ALA A 10 27.02 11.75 9.79
C ALA A 10 25.96 12.64 10.42
N ALA A 11 24.71 12.51 9.97
CA ALA A 11 23.58 13.18 10.59
C ALA A 11 23.61 12.89 12.10
N ALA A 12 23.59 13.92 12.92
CA ALA A 12 23.62 13.77 14.36
C ALA A 12 22.46 12.82 14.80
N PRO A 13 22.70 11.85 15.68
CA PRO A 13 21.65 10.94 16.14
C PRO A 13 20.54 11.76 16.80
N ILE A 14 19.31 11.52 16.37
CA ILE A 14 18.13 12.18 16.92
C ILE A 14 18.10 11.88 18.44
N PRO A 15 18.00 12.88 19.31
CA PRO A 15 18.06 12.67 20.76
C PRO A 15 16.92 11.76 21.22
N GLU A 16 17.23 10.74 22.04
CA GLU A 16 16.25 9.74 22.54
C GLU A 16 14.99 10.34 23.13
N LYS A 17 15.09 11.53 23.72
CA LYS A 17 13.95 12.28 24.28
C LYS A 17 12.95 12.72 23.22
N GLU A 18 13.42 13.12 22.04
CA GLU A 18 12.55 13.52 20.92
C GLU A 18 11.84 12.31 20.29
N VAL A 19 12.55 11.20 20.12
CA VAL A 19 11.96 9.94 19.63
C VAL A 19 10.88 9.43 20.59
N CYS A 20 11.14 9.50 21.89
CA CYS A 20 10.17 9.11 22.91
C CYS A 20 8.95 10.05 22.93
N SER A 21 9.17 11.34 22.73
CA SER A 21 8.09 12.33 22.66
C SER A 21 7.19 12.13 21.43
N MET A 22 7.77 11.91 20.24
CA MET A 22 7.02 11.64 19.02
C MET A 22 6.23 10.34 19.11
N ARG A 23 6.83 9.26 19.63
CA ARG A 23 6.16 7.98 19.85
C ARG A 23 4.94 8.12 20.76
N ASN A 24 5.08 8.90 21.84
CA ASN A 24 4.00 9.16 22.77
C ASN A 24 2.90 10.03 22.15
N TRP A 25 3.28 10.98 21.28
CA TRP A 25 2.32 11.83 20.58
C TRP A 25 1.50 11.02 19.58
N PHE A 26 2.13 10.20 18.72
CA PHE A 26 1.43 9.34 17.77
C PHE A 26 0.53 8.32 18.45
N SER A 27 0.96 7.73 19.56
CA SER A 27 0.12 6.81 20.33
C SER A 27 -1.15 7.46 20.88
N ARG A 28 -1.12 8.76 21.15
CA ARG A 28 -2.28 9.55 21.59
C ARG A 28 -3.17 10.05 20.45
N HIS A 29 -2.61 10.19 19.23
CA HIS A 29 -3.29 10.73 18.05
C HIS A 29 -3.27 9.75 16.87
N PRO A 30 -3.93 8.59 16.97
CA PRO A 30 -3.88 7.54 15.92
C PRO A 30 -4.46 8.00 14.58
N VAL A 31 -5.48 8.84 14.58
CA VAL A 31 -6.05 9.40 13.35
C VAL A 31 -5.03 10.26 12.61
N SER A 32 -4.30 11.11 13.34
CA SER A 32 -3.23 11.92 12.75
C SER A 32 -2.11 11.05 12.19
N PHE A 33 -1.76 9.97 12.90
CA PHE A 33 -0.79 9.00 12.41
C PHE A 33 -1.23 8.36 11.08
N MET A 34 -2.48 7.88 11.00
CA MET A 34 -3.03 7.34 9.77
C MET A 34 -3.04 8.36 8.63
N ALA A 35 -3.43 9.61 8.91
CA ALA A 35 -3.48 10.67 7.90
C ALA A 35 -2.09 11.01 7.35
N PHE A 36 -1.08 11.16 8.22
CA PHE A 36 0.30 11.38 7.80
C PHE A 36 0.86 10.20 6.99
N TYR A 37 0.59 8.98 7.44
CA TYR A 37 1.02 7.80 6.72
C TYR A 37 0.35 7.71 5.34
N LEU A 38 -0.95 7.96 5.25
CA LEU A 38 -1.68 7.94 3.99
C LEU A 38 -1.13 8.97 3.01
N LEU A 39 -0.86 10.19 3.49
CA LEU A 39 -0.26 11.24 2.67
C LEU A 39 1.13 10.82 2.15
N PHE A 40 1.97 10.30 3.03
CA PHE A 40 3.28 9.76 2.66
C PHE A 40 3.15 8.65 1.61
N TYR A 41 2.29 7.66 1.87
CA TYR A 41 2.10 6.51 1.01
C TYR A 41 1.61 6.90 -0.39
N LEU A 42 0.57 7.75 -0.47
CA LEU A 42 0.02 8.20 -1.75
C LEU A 42 1.02 9.05 -2.53
N SER A 43 1.80 9.89 -1.85
CA SER A 43 2.84 10.69 -2.49
C SER A 43 3.97 9.80 -3.05
N ALA A 44 4.41 8.81 -2.27
CA ALA A 44 5.45 7.88 -2.70
C ALA A 44 4.96 6.98 -3.84
N PHE A 45 3.72 6.48 -3.77
CA PHE A 45 3.13 5.66 -4.82
C PHE A 45 2.96 6.46 -6.12
N HIS A 46 2.44 7.68 -6.04
CA HIS A 46 2.32 8.57 -7.20
C HIS A 46 3.70 8.89 -7.81
N TRP A 47 4.70 9.12 -6.98
CA TRP A 47 6.06 9.32 -7.46
C TRP A 47 6.58 8.10 -8.24
N LEU A 48 6.33 6.89 -7.74
CA LEU A 48 6.68 5.64 -8.43
C LEU A 48 5.99 5.54 -9.79
N GLU A 49 4.69 5.80 -9.87
CA GLU A 49 3.94 5.74 -11.12
C GLU A 49 4.41 6.73 -12.19
N VAL A 50 4.88 7.89 -11.76
CA VAL A 50 5.40 8.91 -12.69
C VAL A 50 6.82 8.57 -13.17
N HIS A 51 7.66 7.97 -12.32
CA HIS A 51 9.09 7.77 -12.64
C HIS A 51 9.39 6.36 -13.17
N ILE A 52 8.58 5.39 -12.84
CA ILE A 52 8.73 4.01 -13.31
C ILE A 52 7.67 3.75 -14.38
N ALA A 53 8.04 4.02 -15.63
CA ALA A 53 7.13 3.85 -16.76
C ALA A 53 7.21 2.47 -17.44
N VAL A 54 8.31 1.74 -17.21
CA VAL A 54 8.56 0.43 -17.83
C VAL A 54 8.89 -0.57 -16.73
N PRO A 55 8.21 -1.71 -16.67
CA PRO A 55 8.53 -2.75 -15.70
C PRO A 55 9.77 -3.52 -16.13
N ASP A 56 10.62 -3.92 -15.17
CA ASP A 56 11.75 -4.82 -15.41
C ASP A 56 11.29 -6.27 -15.58
N VAL A 57 10.19 -6.63 -14.90
CA VAL A 57 9.63 -7.99 -14.94
C VAL A 57 8.12 -7.94 -15.17
N LEU A 58 7.66 -8.67 -16.17
CA LEU A 58 6.24 -8.96 -16.35
C LEU A 58 5.87 -10.17 -15.50
N VAL A 59 4.93 -9.95 -14.57
CA VAL A 59 4.40 -11.03 -13.71
C VAL A 59 3.28 -11.72 -14.47
N HIS A 60 3.52 -12.99 -14.81
CA HIS A 60 2.56 -13.83 -15.51
C HIS A 60 2.74 -15.28 -15.09
N CYS A 61 1.65 -15.99 -14.89
CA CYS A 61 1.68 -17.44 -14.66
C CYS A 61 0.64 -18.13 -15.55
N HIS A 62 0.83 -19.41 -15.79
CA HIS A 62 -0.06 -20.19 -16.66
C HIS A 62 -1.54 -20.22 -16.20
N LEU A 63 -1.79 -20.00 -14.90
CA LEU A 63 -3.15 -19.90 -14.37
C LEU A 63 -3.87 -18.61 -14.83
N ASP A 64 -3.12 -17.56 -15.11
CA ASP A 64 -3.68 -16.28 -15.56
C ASP A 64 -4.34 -16.42 -16.94
N ASP A 65 -3.84 -17.31 -17.78
CA ASP A 65 -4.41 -17.60 -19.12
C ASP A 65 -5.75 -18.34 -19.03
N LEU A 66 -6.00 -19.03 -17.92
CA LEU A 66 -7.24 -19.80 -17.69
C LEU A 66 -8.36 -18.95 -17.09
N ILE A 67 -8.03 -17.78 -16.53
CA ILE A 67 -9.00 -16.91 -15.86
C ILE A 67 -9.53 -15.87 -16.86
N PRO A 68 -10.80 -15.98 -17.31
CA PRO A 68 -11.35 -15.00 -18.23
C PRO A 68 -11.54 -13.64 -17.55
N PHE A 69 -11.36 -12.57 -18.32
CA PHE A 69 -11.66 -11.22 -17.84
C PHE A 69 -13.13 -11.08 -17.40
N CYS A 70 -13.36 -10.62 -16.19
CA CYS A 70 -14.67 -10.38 -15.62
C CYS A 70 -14.80 -8.94 -15.11
N LYS A 71 -15.59 -8.11 -15.79
CA LYS A 71 -15.81 -6.71 -15.40
C LYS A 71 -16.48 -6.55 -14.03
N TYR A 72 -17.22 -7.57 -13.57
CA TYR A 72 -17.90 -7.52 -12.26
C TYR A 72 -16.92 -7.67 -11.08
N ALA A 73 -15.69 -8.11 -11.33
CA ALA A 73 -14.62 -8.14 -10.33
C ALA A 73 -14.26 -6.75 -9.80
N ILE A 74 -14.69 -5.68 -10.47
CA ILE A 74 -14.55 -4.31 -9.99
C ILE A 74 -15.29 -4.07 -8.66
N VAL A 75 -16.36 -4.82 -8.38
CA VAL A 75 -17.14 -4.67 -7.14
C VAL A 75 -16.34 -5.09 -5.91
N PRO A 76 -15.82 -6.33 -5.80
CA PRO A 76 -14.96 -6.71 -4.68
C PRO A 76 -13.68 -5.87 -4.63
N TYR A 77 -13.16 -5.41 -5.77
CA TYR A 77 -12.01 -4.52 -5.82
C TYR A 77 -12.28 -3.19 -5.09
N PHE A 78 -13.37 -2.49 -5.40
CA PHE A 78 -13.74 -1.26 -4.69
C PHE A 78 -14.17 -1.51 -3.24
N ALA A 79 -14.85 -2.62 -2.96
CA ALA A 79 -15.20 -2.99 -1.60
C ALA A 79 -13.97 -3.13 -0.70
N TRP A 80 -12.85 -3.60 -1.25
CA TRP A 80 -11.58 -3.72 -0.53
C TRP A 80 -11.06 -2.35 -0.06
N PHE A 81 -11.15 -1.31 -0.87
CA PHE A 81 -10.72 0.05 -0.49
C PHE A 81 -11.55 0.64 0.65
N VAL A 82 -12.82 0.23 0.77
CA VAL A 82 -13.69 0.63 1.89
C VAL A 82 -13.44 -0.23 3.12
N TRP A 83 -13.18 -1.52 2.92
CA TRP A 83 -13.03 -2.49 4.01
C TRP A 83 -11.86 -2.18 4.95
N ILE A 84 -10.71 -1.82 4.42
CA ILE A 84 -9.51 -1.55 5.23
C ILE A 84 -9.69 -0.33 6.14
N PRO A 85 -10.02 0.87 5.65
CA PRO A 85 -10.24 2.01 6.53
C PRO A 85 -11.42 1.78 7.48
N PHE A 86 -12.49 1.13 7.04
CA PHE A 86 -13.61 0.76 7.91
C PHE A 86 -13.13 -0.07 9.10
N THR A 87 -12.32 -1.11 8.87
CA THR A 87 -11.79 -1.96 9.94
C THR A 87 -10.90 -1.17 10.90
N LEU A 88 -10.01 -0.31 10.38
CA LEU A 88 -9.15 0.53 11.21
C LEU A 88 -9.96 1.49 12.09
N PHE A 89 -10.97 2.17 11.53
CA PHE A 89 -11.84 3.06 12.28
C PHE A 89 -12.72 2.30 13.28
N TYR A 90 -13.23 1.13 12.90
CA TYR A 90 -14.00 0.27 13.81
C TYR A 90 -13.17 -0.15 15.03
N LEU A 91 -11.94 -0.62 14.83
CA LEU A 91 -11.04 -0.97 15.93
C LEU A 91 -10.68 0.24 16.78
N LEU A 92 -10.45 1.38 16.15
CA LEU A 92 -10.13 2.61 16.87
C LEU A 92 -11.27 3.05 17.80
N TRP A 93 -12.51 2.78 17.41
CA TRP A 93 -13.70 3.23 18.15
C TRP A 93 -14.23 2.19 19.13
N LYS A 94 -14.20 0.91 18.78
CA LYS A 94 -14.86 -0.18 19.53
C LYS A 94 -13.92 -1.12 20.27
N ALA A 95 -12.63 -1.13 19.95
CA ALA A 95 -11.66 -2.05 20.50
C ALA A 95 -10.61 -1.32 21.39
N PRO A 96 -9.88 -2.07 22.23
CA PRO A 96 -8.72 -1.56 22.92
C PRO A 96 -7.68 -0.96 21.95
N ARG A 97 -7.02 0.11 22.36
CA ARG A 97 -5.97 0.77 21.55
C ARG A 97 -4.86 -0.19 21.10
N ALA A 98 -4.60 -1.22 21.90
CA ALA A 98 -3.61 -2.23 21.56
C ALA A 98 -3.98 -3.02 20.30
N ASP A 99 -5.23 -3.36 20.10
CA ASP A 99 -5.69 -4.13 18.93
C ASP A 99 -5.65 -3.28 17.65
N PHE A 100 -5.99 -2.00 17.77
CA PHE A 100 -5.77 -1.05 16.66
C PHE A 100 -4.30 -1.03 16.23
N TRP A 101 -3.35 -0.89 17.16
CA TRP A 101 -1.93 -0.82 16.82
C TRP A 101 -1.37 -2.16 16.32
N ARG A 102 -1.89 -3.28 16.82
CA ARG A 102 -1.53 -4.63 16.34
C ARG A 102 -1.91 -4.86 14.88
N LEU A 103 -2.95 -4.19 14.39
CA LEU A 103 -3.31 -4.23 12.98
C LEU A 103 -2.60 -3.13 12.18
N CYS A 104 -2.64 -1.89 12.65
CA CYS A 104 -2.19 -0.71 11.94
C CYS A 104 -0.68 -0.76 11.61
N LEU A 105 0.15 -1.14 12.59
CA LEU A 105 1.61 -1.16 12.39
C LEU A 105 2.08 -2.20 11.37
N PRO A 106 1.68 -3.47 11.43
CA PRO A 106 2.05 -4.45 10.40
C PRO A 106 1.51 -4.09 9.02
N LEU A 107 0.27 -3.57 8.95
CA LEU A 107 -0.34 -3.14 7.71
C LEU A 107 0.52 -2.06 7.03
N PHE A 108 0.86 -1.00 7.74
CA PHE A 108 1.64 0.10 7.21
C PHE A 108 3.10 -0.28 6.93
N ALA A 109 3.70 -1.11 7.80
CA ALA A 109 5.04 -1.62 7.56
C ALA A 109 5.11 -2.45 6.26
N GLY A 110 4.16 -3.34 6.04
CA GLY A 110 4.12 -4.15 4.82
C GLY A 110 3.86 -3.34 3.57
N MET A 111 2.99 -2.34 3.63
CA MET A 111 2.77 -1.39 2.52
C MET A 111 4.05 -0.60 2.20
N THR A 112 4.81 -0.19 3.23
CA THR A 112 6.11 0.50 3.04
C THR A 112 7.15 -0.43 2.43
N ILE A 113 7.21 -1.69 2.88
CA ILE A 113 8.10 -2.72 2.29
C ILE A 113 7.72 -2.96 0.82
N ALA A 114 6.43 -3.03 0.49
CA ALA A 114 6.00 -3.17 -0.89
C ALA A 114 6.46 -2.01 -1.77
N LEU A 115 6.35 -0.75 -1.30
CA LEU A 115 6.89 0.41 -2.01
C LEU A 115 8.40 0.28 -2.25
N ALA A 116 9.16 -0.17 -1.24
CA ALA A 116 10.60 -0.40 -1.40
C ALA A 116 10.90 -1.48 -2.43
N CYS A 117 10.12 -2.57 -2.45
CA CYS A 117 10.24 -3.62 -3.46
C CYS A 117 9.97 -3.08 -4.88
N TYR A 118 8.98 -2.21 -5.05
CA TYR A 118 8.67 -1.61 -6.36
C TYR A 118 9.78 -0.70 -6.88
N VAL A 119 10.52 -0.04 -5.98
CA VAL A 119 11.71 0.73 -6.37
C VAL A 119 12.84 -0.18 -6.84
N ILE A 120 13.05 -1.30 -6.13
CA ILE A 120 14.18 -2.22 -6.39
C ILE A 120 13.92 -3.08 -7.62
N LEU A 121 12.69 -3.54 -7.77
CA LEU A 121 12.28 -4.44 -8.87
C LEU A 121 10.89 -4.03 -9.39
N PRO A 122 10.83 -3.08 -10.33
CA PRO A 122 9.57 -2.69 -10.96
C PRO A 122 8.90 -3.86 -11.68
N THR A 123 7.69 -4.17 -11.26
CA THR A 123 6.91 -5.27 -11.82
C THR A 123 5.70 -4.74 -12.59
N GLY A 124 5.32 -5.44 -13.65
CA GLY A 124 4.15 -5.09 -14.46
C GLY A 124 3.29 -6.30 -14.78
N LEU A 125 2.09 -6.03 -15.28
CA LEU A 125 1.11 -7.02 -15.66
C LEU A 125 0.60 -6.75 -17.08
N ASP A 126 0.62 -7.77 -17.94
CA ASP A 126 0.12 -7.69 -19.32
C ASP A 126 -1.13 -8.57 -19.51
N LEU A 127 -2.09 -8.44 -18.60
CA LEU A 127 -3.35 -9.19 -18.62
C LEU A 127 -4.58 -8.30 -18.86
N ARG A 128 -4.38 -6.99 -19.00
CA ARG A 128 -5.48 -6.07 -19.24
C ARG A 128 -6.01 -6.24 -20.66
N PRO A 129 -7.32 -6.47 -20.85
CA PRO A 129 -7.88 -6.55 -22.19
C PRO A 129 -7.72 -5.23 -22.93
N TYR A 130 -7.37 -5.28 -24.20
CA TYR A 130 -7.21 -4.09 -25.05
C TYR A 130 -8.47 -3.22 -25.09
N ARG A 131 -9.66 -3.83 -24.95
CA ARG A 131 -10.95 -3.12 -24.89
C ARG A 131 -11.86 -3.76 -23.84
N VAL A 132 -12.44 -2.91 -23.00
CA VAL A 132 -13.52 -3.30 -22.09
C VAL A 132 -14.86 -3.03 -22.76
N TYR A 133 -15.56 -4.09 -23.15
CA TYR A 133 -16.84 -4.01 -23.83
C TYR A 133 -18.00 -3.75 -22.87
N GLY A 134 -19.02 -3.02 -23.37
CA GLY A 134 -20.24 -2.66 -22.66
C GLY A 134 -20.32 -1.19 -22.32
N SER A 135 -21.56 -0.69 -22.18
CA SER A 135 -21.87 0.69 -21.77
C SER A 135 -22.42 0.77 -20.35
N ASP A 136 -22.49 -0.36 -19.67
CA ASP A 136 -22.97 -0.48 -18.29
C ASP A 136 -21.98 0.14 -17.27
N LEU A 137 -22.49 0.40 -16.08
CA LEU A 137 -21.74 1.05 -15.00
C LEU A 137 -20.43 0.31 -14.65
N PHE A 138 -20.44 -1.01 -14.68
CA PHE A 138 -19.25 -1.83 -14.36
C PHE A 138 -18.15 -1.66 -15.41
N ALA A 139 -18.51 -1.67 -16.69
CA ALA A 139 -17.55 -1.43 -17.77
C ALA A 139 -16.99 0.00 -17.74
N GLN A 140 -17.81 1.00 -17.37
CA GLN A 140 -17.35 2.37 -17.18
C GLN A 140 -16.38 2.47 -16.00
N ALA A 141 -16.71 1.85 -14.87
CA ALA A 141 -15.85 1.83 -13.68
C ALA A 141 -14.49 1.18 -13.97
N VAL A 142 -14.45 0.05 -14.71
CA VAL A 142 -13.19 -0.60 -15.11
C VAL A 142 -12.39 0.31 -16.04
N ARG A 143 -13.00 0.95 -17.02
CA ARG A 143 -12.30 1.90 -17.91
C ARG A 143 -11.72 3.08 -17.15
N MET A 144 -12.48 3.63 -16.18
CA MET A 144 -12.02 4.71 -15.32
C MET A 144 -10.83 4.26 -14.46
N LEU A 145 -10.90 3.04 -13.89
CA LEU A 145 -9.79 2.47 -13.14
C LEU A 145 -8.54 2.34 -14.02
N TYR A 146 -8.67 1.79 -15.23
CA TYR A 146 -7.53 1.61 -16.13
C TYR A 146 -6.93 2.92 -16.66
N ALA A 147 -7.70 4.00 -16.64
CA ALA A 147 -7.22 5.33 -17.00
C ALA A 147 -6.47 6.03 -15.87
N THR A 148 -6.69 5.61 -14.62
CA THR A 148 -6.10 6.25 -13.42
C THR A 148 -5.01 5.41 -12.77
N ASP A 149 -5.03 4.09 -12.97
CA ASP A 149 -4.14 3.13 -12.35
C ASP A 149 -3.35 2.39 -13.44
N THR A 150 -2.03 2.44 -13.35
CA THR A 150 -1.15 1.76 -14.32
C THR A 150 -1.08 0.25 -14.02
N PRO A 151 -0.77 -0.62 -15.02
CA PRO A 151 -0.55 -2.03 -14.78
C PRO A 151 0.86 -2.33 -14.23
N LEU A 152 1.40 -1.39 -13.43
CA LEU A 152 2.73 -1.48 -12.82
C LEU A 152 2.63 -1.76 -11.33
N ASN A 153 3.76 -2.09 -10.72
CA ASN A 153 3.88 -2.24 -9.26
C ASN A 153 2.91 -3.30 -8.68
N VAL A 154 2.81 -4.43 -9.39
CA VAL A 154 1.82 -5.47 -9.07
C VAL A 154 2.30 -6.53 -8.08
N CYS A 155 3.60 -6.72 -7.95
CA CYS A 155 4.21 -7.69 -7.04
C CYS A 155 5.34 -7.05 -6.20
N PRO A 156 5.29 -7.20 -4.86
CA PRO A 156 4.34 -7.94 -4.03
C PRO A 156 2.96 -7.28 -3.99
N SER A 157 1.88 -8.09 -4.01
CA SER A 157 0.52 -7.55 -4.03
C SER A 157 0.12 -6.97 -2.67
N ILE A 158 -0.10 -5.67 -2.63
CA ILE A 158 -0.61 -4.96 -1.44
C ILE A 158 -2.02 -5.44 -1.07
N HIS A 159 -2.84 -5.78 -2.06
CA HIS A 159 -4.19 -6.29 -1.84
C HIS A 159 -4.16 -7.62 -1.09
N VAL A 160 -3.30 -8.55 -1.51
CA VAL A 160 -3.12 -9.85 -0.84
C VAL A 160 -2.54 -9.65 0.55
N PHE A 161 -1.47 -8.88 0.68
CA PHE A 161 -0.82 -8.63 1.96
C PHE A 161 -1.79 -8.04 2.99
N ASN A 162 -2.50 -6.98 2.63
CA ASN A 162 -3.43 -6.32 3.53
C ASN A 162 -4.61 -7.22 3.91
N SER A 163 -5.13 -8.01 2.96
CA SER A 163 -6.20 -8.98 3.23
C SER A 163 -5.77 -10.06 4.21
N VAL A 164 -4.57 -10.61 4.04
CA VAL A 164 -4.00 -11.59 4.97
C VAL A 164 -3.76 -10.98 6.35
N THR A 165 -3.22 -9.77 6.41
CA THR A 165 -2.98 -9.07 7.68
C THR A 165 -4.29 -8.82 8.44
N LEU A 166 -5.34 -8.40 7.75
CA LEU A 166 -6.68 -8.27 8.34
C LEU A 166 -7.21 -9.61 8.85
N MET A 167 -7.14 -10.65 8.04
CA MET A 167 -7.59 -11.99 8.42
C MET A 167 -6.87 -12.48 9.68
N MET A 168 -5.55 -12.31 9.75
CA MET A 168 -4.77 -12.69 10.93
C MET A 168 -5.15 -11.87 12.17
N ALA A 169 -5.46 -10.59 12.01
CA ALA A 169 -5.91 -9.76 13.12
C ALA A 169 -7.26 -10.22 13.67
N TYR A 170 -8.21 -10.53 12.79
CA TYR A 170 -9.52 -11.10 13.20
C TYR A 170 -9.36 -12.45 13.89
N TYR A 171 -8.53 -13.33 13.36
CA TYR A 171 -8.33 -14.67 13.95
C TYR A 171 -7.71 -14.61 15.36
N ARG A 172 -6.89 -13.60 15.64
CA ARG A 172 -6.27 -13.42 16.96
C ARG A 172 -7.14 -12.68 17.96
N SER A 173 -8.22 -12.03 17.52
CA SER A 173 -9.14 -11.30 18.40
C SER A 173 -10.26 -12.18 18.97
N HIS A 174 -10.36 -13.41 18.53
CA HIS A 174 -11.25 -14.47 19.04
C HIS A 174 -10.45 -15.53 19.78
#